data_1e8096b0e65fc1d9ae886ceab6b8c346
#
_entry.id   1e8096b0e65fc1d9ae886ceab6b8c346
#
_cell.length_a   1.000
_cell.length_b   1.000
_cell.length_c   1.000
_cell.angle_alpha   90.00
_cell.angle_beta   90.00
_cell.angle_gamma   90.00
#
_symmetry.space_group_name_H-M   'P 1'
#
loop_
_entity.id
_entity.type
_entity.pdbx_description
1 polymer ?
#
loop_
_entity_poly.entity_id
_entity_poly.type
_entity_poly.pdbx_seq_one_letter_code
_entity_poly.pdbx_strand_id
1 'polypeptide(L)'
;MSRPGASARPRIREHEVVRSAASYLERAGYRVYENPDSTDYFDLVARRGDEVGLVEAKVSGSREVLVQALRRRAWGDWVAVVLPSRTAAERLAARTSGTRAAPVGVWVADAGGQVRVVREAARWVRAGDDDPFADLRARFRSVLDRIDSGELPPAVRWGGVVGSVRRASGGRGFKEWRLDEPPAHDR
;
A
#
# COMPACT_ATOMS: atom_id res chain seq x y z
N MET A 1 16.36 45.23 14.18
CA MET A 1 16.43 43.83 14.61
C MET A 1 15.68 42.98 13.58
N SER A 2 16.41 42.38 12.67
CA SER A 2 15.84 41.52 11.61
C SER A 2 15.56 40.13 12.19
N ARG A 3 14.32 39.63 12.02
CA ARG A 3 13.95 38.24 12.38
C ARG A 3 14.75 37.28 11.53
N PRO A 4 15.42 36.27 12.13
CA PRO A 4 16.05 35.22 11.35
C PRO A 4 14.95 34.48 10.54
N GLY A 5 15.15 34.41 9.21
CA GLY A 5 14.24 33.74 8.30
C GLY A 5 14.05 32.31 8.73
N ALA A 6 12.79 31.90 8.89
CA ALA A 6 12.43 30.52 9.12
C ALA A 6 12.95 29.68 7.95
N SER A 7 14.00 28.90 8.18
CA SER A 7 14.51 27.95 7.21
C SER A 7 13.37 27.02 6.83
N ALA A 8 12.93 27.09 5.58
CA ALA A 8 11.90 26.19 5.06
C ALA A 8 12.44 24.76 5.19
N ARG A 9 11.77 23.93 5.99
CA ARG A 9 12.10 22.52 6.10
C ARG A 9 12.09 21.89 4.71
N PRO A 10 13.12 21.15 4.32
CA PRO A 10 13.17 20.52 3.00
C PRO A 10 11.91 19.65 2.82
N ARG A 11 11.22 19.86 1.69
CA ARG A 11 10.07 19.03 1.33
C ARG A 11 10.57 17.65 0.95
N ILE A 12 10.20 16.65 1.71
CA ILE A 12 10.46 15.23 1.39
C ILE A 12 9.77 14.92 0.06
N ARG A 13 10.49 14.27 -0.85
CA ARG A 13 9.98 13.83 -2.15
C ARG A 13 9.36 12.43 -2.02
N GLU A 14 8.44 12.09 -2.92
CA GLU A 14 7.72 10.80 -2.88
C GLU A 14 8.69 9.60 -2.89
N HIS A 15 9.72 9.62 -3.73
CA HIS A 15 10.73 8.55 -3.79
C HIS A 15 11.53 8.38 -2.47
N GLU A 16 11.70 9.44 -1.68
CA GLU A 16 12.34 9.35 -0.36
C GLU A 16 11.43 8.66 0.64
N VAL A 17 10.12 8.91 0.56
CA VAL A 17 9.09 8.22 1.34
C VAL A 17 9.05 6.74 0.99
N VAL A 18 9.07 6.41 -0.31
CA VAL A 18 9.13 5.02 -0.82
C VAL A 18 10.35 4.31 -0.26
N ARG A 19 11.54 4.90 -0.40
CA ARG A 19 12.80 4.32 0.09
C ARG A 19 12.79 4.07 1.59
N SER A 20 12.25 5.01 2.37
CA SER A 20 12.13 4.86 3.82
C SER A 20 11.21 3.70 4.19
N ALA A 21 10.09 3.57 3.50
CA ALA A 21 9.15 2.48 3.68
C ALA A 21 9.76 1.13 3.28
N ALA A 22 10.49 1.06 2.17
CA ALA A 22 11.20 -0.13 1.72
C ALA A 22 12.19 -0.61 2.79
N SER A 23 13.08 0.29 3.25
CA SER A 23 14.06 -0.04 4.28
C SER A 23 13.43 -0.45 5.62
N TYR A 24 12.28 0.13 5.98
CA TYR A 24 11.52 -0.29 7.15
C TYR A 24 11.01 -1.73 7.02
N LEU A 25 10.42 -2.06 5.87
CA LEU A 25 9.89 -3.39 5.59
C LEU A 25 10.99 -4.45 5.51
N GLU A 26 12.13 -4.14 4.90
CA GLU A 26 13.29 -5.04 4.85
C GLU A 26 13.82 -5.36 6.26
N ARG A 27 13.94 -4.35 7.14
CA ARG A 27 14.30 -4.58 8.55
C ARG A 27 13.27 -5.41 9.31
N ALA A 28 12.00 -5.35 8.91
CA ALA A 28 10.93 -6.19 9.44
C ALA A 28 10.89 -7.62 8.83
N GLY A 29 11.88 -7.97 7.98
CA GLY A 29 12.03 -9.29 7.39
C GLY A 29 11.19 -9.53 6.14
N TYR A 30 10.68 -8.47 5.51
CA TYR A 30 10.02 -8.58 4.21
C TYR A 30 11.03 -8.50 3.07
N ARG A 31 10.83 -9.29 2.04
CA ARG A 31 11.38 -9.02 0.72
C ARG A 31 10.54 -7.92 0.07
N VAL A 32 11.21 -6.89 -0.44
CA VAL A 32 10.55 -5.71 -1.01
C VAL A 32 10.81 -5.65 -2.50
N TYR A 33 9.75 -5.36 -3.27
CA TYR A 33 9.79 -5.14 -4.71
C TYR A 33 9.35 -3.68 -4.94
N GLU A 34 10.31 -2.85 -5.33
CA GLU A 34 10.05 -1.46 -5.67
C GLU A 34 9.51 -1.35 -7.09
N ASN A 35 8.59 -0.43 -7.29
CA ASN A 35 8.15 -0.08 -8.62
C ASN A 35 9.13 0.93 -9.23
N PRO A 36 9.77 0.60 -10.37
CA PRO A 36 10.67 1.51 -11.04
C PRO A 36 9.95 2.72 -11.67
N ASP A 37 8.64 2.63 -11.88
CA ASP A 37 7.82 3.65 -12.53
C ASP A 37 6.75 4.18 -11.57
N SER A 38 6.88 5.42 -11.09
CA SER A 38 5.93 6.07 -10.19
C SER A 38 4.51 6.22 -10.74
N THR A 39 4.28 5.85 -11.98
CA THR A 39 2.97 5.87 -12.66
C THR A 39 2.22 4.55 -12.56
N ASP A 40 2.87 3.51 -12.03
CA ASP A 40 2.32 2.17 -12.01
C ASP A 40 1.54 1.85 -10.71
N TYR A 41 0.99 0.66 -10.65
CA TYR A 41 -0.12 0.23 -9.79
C TYR A 41 0.18 0.21 -8.29
N PHE A 42 1.42 -0.07 -7.87
CA PHE A 42 1.88 -0.12 -6.48
C PHE A 42 3.22 0.60 -6.37
N ASP A 43 3.46 1.34 -5.30
CA ASP A 43 4.79 1.90 -5.03
C ASP A 43 5.72 0.83 -4.48
N LEU A 44 5.22 -0.01 -3.55
CA LEU A 44 5.97 -1.16 -3.02
C LEU A 44 5.06 -2.38 -2.89
N VAL A 45 5.64 -3.54 -3.15
CA VAL A 45 5.10 -4.84 -2.76
C VAL A 45 6.05 -5.44 -1.73
N ALA A 46 5.52 -5.89 -0.60
CA ALA A 46 6.29 -6.52 0.48
C ALA A 46 5.84 -7.97 0.65
N ARG A 47 6.78 -8.91 0.70
CA ARG A 47 6.49 -10.33 0.85
C ARG A 47 7.25 -10.93 2.02
N ARG A 48 6.56 -11.71 2.85
CA ARG A 48 7.17 -12.52 3.90
C ARG A 48 6.46 -13.88 3.97
N GLY A 49 7.09 -14.92 3.43
CA GLY A 49 6.44 -16.21 3.19
C GLY A 49 5.25 -16.03 2.24
N ASP A 50 4.07 -16.47 2.66
CA ASP A 50 2.83 -16.33 1.89
C ASP A 50 2.15 -14.97 2.07
N GLU A 51 2.59 -14.19 3.04
CA GLU A 51 2.03 -12.87 3.32
C GLU A 51 2.51 -11.85 2.31
N VAL A 52 1.56 -11.13 1.71
CA VAL A 52 1.82 -10.06 0.74
C VAL A 52 1.18 -8.77 1.23
N GLY A 53 2.01 -7.76 1.41
CA GLY A 53 1.59 -6.40 1.73
C GLY A 53 1.81 -5.45 0.55
N LEU A 54 0.97 -4.43 0.48
CA LEU A 54 1.07 -3.39 -0.54
C LEU A 54 1.18 -2.02 0.13
N VAL A 55 2.08 -1.20 -0.38
CA VAL A 55 2.30 0.14 0.17
C VAL A 55 2.11 1.18 -0.92
N GLU A 56 1.40 2.23 -0.57
CA GLU A 56 1.20 3.45 -1.36
C GLU A 56 1.86 4.61 -0.65
N ALA A 57 2.83 5.25 -1.27
CA ALA A 57 3.51 6.42 -0.74
C ALA A 57 2.93 7.68 -1.37
N LYS A 58 2.64 8.70 -0.56
CA LYS A 58 2.15 9.99 -1.07
C LYS A 58 2.72 11.13 -0.25
N VAL A 59 2.93 12.25 -0.91
CA VAL A 59 3.36 13.49 -0.23
C VAL A 59 2.21 14.21 0.48
N SER A 60 0.97 13.86 0.17
CA SER A 60 -0.23 14.44 0.79
C SER A 60 -1.24 13.36 1.22
N GLY A 61 -1.87 13.55 2.38
CA GLY A 61 -2.91 12.66 2.90
C GLY A 61 -4.29 13.00 2.35
N SER A 62 -4.49 12.89 1.04
CA SER A 62 -5.78 13.13 0.39
C SER A 62 -6.73 11.93 0.49
N ARG A 63 -8.02 12.15 0.16
CA ARG A 63 -9.01 11.07 0.09
C ARG A 63 -8.66 10.05 -1.00
N GLU A 64 -8.06 10.52 -2.08
CA GLU A 64 -7.68 9.69 -3.24
C GLU A 64 -6.70 8.58 -2.86
N VAL A 65 -5.75 8.84 -1.97
CA VAL A 65 -4.79 7.82 -1.53
C VAL A 65 -5.47 6.66 -0.82
N LEU A 66 -6.54 6.93 -0.06
CA LEU A 66 -7.32 5.88 0.58
C LEU A 66 -8.13 5.08 -0.43
N VAL A 67 -8.72 5.74 -1.44
CA VAL A 67 -9.42 5.04 -2.52
C VAL A 67 -8.46 4.12 -3.27
N GLN A 68 -7.25 4.60 -3.56
CA GLN A 68 -6.21 3.79 -4.16
C GLN A 68 -5.84 2.61 -3.26
N ALA A 69 -5.55 2.83 -1.99
CA ALA A 69 -5.23 1.79 -1.03
C ALA A 69 -6.35 0.73 -0.91
N LEU A 70 -7.61 1.15 -0.85
CA LEU A 70 -8.75 0.22 -0.81
C LEU A 70 -8.86 -0.64 -2.06
N ARG A 71 -8.57 -0.08 -3.24
CA ARG A 71 -8.54 -0.85 -4.49
C ARG A 71 -7.42 -1.89 -4.51
N ARG A 72 -6.31 -1.63 -3.81
CA ARG A 72 -5.15 -2.53 -3.70
C ARG A 72 -5.42 -3.78 -2.87
N ARG A 73 -6.38 -3.74 -1.95
CA ARG A 73 -6.70 -4.87 -1.06
C ARG A 73 -7.00 -6.18 -1.79
N ALA A 74 -7.44 -6.10 -3.05
CA ALA A 74 -7.70 -7.27 -3.87
C ALA A 74 -6.44 -8.08 -4.21
N TRP A 75 -5.25 -7.49 -4.04
CA TRP A 75 -3.97 -8.05 -4.47
C TRP A 75 -3.10 -8.50 -3.30
N GLY A 76 -3.29 -7.92 -2.11
CA GLY A 76 -2.48 -8.18 -0.93
C GLY A 76 -3.31 -8.56 0.30
N ASP A 77 -2.64 -9.11 1.29
CA ASP A 77 -3.24 -9.48 2.56
C ASP A 77 -3.46 -8.26 3.46
N TRP A 78 -2.63 -7.24 3.28
CA TRP A 78 -2.76 -5.93 3.94
C TRP A 78 -2.30 -4.80 3.02
N VAL A 79 -2.73 -3.59 3.33
CA VAL A 79 -2.34 -2.38 2.60
C VAL A 79 -1.99 -1.28 3.59
N ALA A 80 -0.94 -0.52 3.30
CA ALA A 80 -0.56 0.65 4.06
C ALA A 80 -0.37 1.88 3.16
N VAL A 81 -0.60 3.05 3.72
CA VAL A 81 -0.27 4.35 3.15
C VAL A 81 0.85 4.97 3.96
N VAL A 82 1.87 5.49 3.29
CA VAL A 82 3.00 6.17 3.92
C VAL A 82 3.00 7.65 3.53
N LEU A 83 3.07 8.52 4.52
CA LEU A 83 3.04 9.97 4.36
C LEU A 83 4.28 10.61 5.01
N PRO A 84 4.80 11.74 4.49
CA PRO A 84 5.92 12.43 5.12
C PRO A 84 5.50 13.30 6.32
N SER A 85 4.21 13.56 6.49
CA SER A 85 3.69 14.43 7.53
C SER A 85 2.94 13.65 8.59
N ARG A 86 3.44 13.72 9.83
CA ARG A 86 2.78 13.13 11.00
C ARG A 86 1.35 13.64 11.18
N THR A 87 1.16 14.95 11.10
CA THR A 87 -0.17 15.57 11.25
C THR A 87 -1.14 15.10 10.16
N ALA A 88 -0.66 14.95 8.91
CA ALA A 88 -1.48 14.44 7.83
C ALA A 88 -1.85 12.97 8.06
N ALA A 89 -0.92 12.14 8.53
CA ALA A 89 -1.14 10.73 8.83
C ALA A 89 -2.13 10.55 10.00
N GLU A 90 -1.96 11.30 11.09
CA GLU A 90 -2.88 11.27 12.25
C GLU A 90 -4.31 11.69 11.84
N ARG A 91 -4.45 12.75 11.04
CA ARG A 91 -5.74 13.17 10.50
C ARG A 91 -6.36 12.10 9.60
N LEU A 92 -5.54 11.46 8.73
CA LEU A 92 -6.00 10.40 7.86
C LEU A 92 -6.49 9.20 8.68
N ALA A 93 -5.72 8.76 9.66
CA ALA A 93 -6.09 7.67 10.55
C ALA A 93 -7.38 7.95 11.33
N ALA A 94 -7.51 9.16 11.90
CA ALA A 94 -8.70 9.57 12.64
C ALA A 94 -9.96 9.60 11.75
N ARG A 95 -9.86 10.18 10.54
CA ARG A 95 -10.99 10.29 9.59
C ARG A 95 -11.47 8.96 9.06
N THR A 96 -10.66 7.93 9.10
CA THR A 96 -10.98 6.59 8.59
C THR A 96 -11.27 5.58 9.69
N SER A 97 -11.20 5.99 10.95
CA SER A 97 -11.62 5.17 12.08
C SER A 97 -13.12 4.86 11.96
N GLY A 98 -13.47 3.57 12.07
CA GLY A 98 -14.85 3.10 11.92
C GLY A 98 -15.39 3.05 10.48
N THR A 99 -14.57 3.36 9.47
CA THR A 99 -14.95 3.21 8.06
C THR A 99 -14.37 1.91 7.46
N ARG A 100 -14.75 1.59 6.21
CA ARG A 100 -14.12 0.49 5.44
C ARG A 100 -12.61 0.65 5.23
N ALA A 101 -12.07 1.85 5.39
CA ALA A 101 -10.66 2.13 5.31
C ALA A 101 -9.92 1.95 6.66
N ALA A 102 -10.63 1.61 7.74
CA ALA A 102 -10.01 1.38 9.04
C ALA A 102 -8.88 0.33 9.03
N PRO A 103 -8.96 -0.75 8.24
CA PRO A 103 -7.87 -1.73 8.12
C PRO A 103 -6.64 -1.24 7.36
N VAL A 104 -6.71 -0.13 6.61
CA VAL A 104 -5.53 0.42 5.91
C VAL A 104 -4.53 0.94 6.93
N GLY A 105 -3.30 0.45 6.88
CA GLY A 105 -2.21 0.98 7.67
C GLY A 105 -1.92 2.44 7.34
N VAL A 106 -1.53 3.23 8.33
CA VAL A 106 -1.12 4.63 8.13
C VAL A 106 0.22 4.83 8.82
N TRP A 107 1.25 5.10 8.02
CA TRP A 107 2.61 5.25 8.48
C TRP A 107 3.15 6.65 8.15
N VAL A 108 4.19 7.04 8.84
CA VAL A 108 4.91 8.30 8.58
C VAL A 108 6.36 7.98 8.29
N ALA A 109 6.88 8.46 7.17
CA ALA A 109 8.30 8.47 6.88
C ALA A 109 8.85 9.89 7.12
N ASP A 110 9.79 10.03 8.04
CA ASP A 110 10.43 11.32 8.30
C ASP A 110 11.63 11.58 7.38
N ALA A 111 12.19 12.79 7.45
CA ALA A 111 13.34 13.21 6.65
C ALA A 111 14.61 12.42 6.98
N GLY A 112 14.67 11.74 8.12
CA GLY A 112 15.77 10.87 8.53
C GLY A 112 15.64 9.43 8.03
N GLY A 113 14.61 9.12 7.23
CA GLY A 113 14.39 7.77 6.72
C GLY A 113 13.75 6.82 7.75
N GLN A 114 13.30 7.35 8.89
CA GLN A 114 12.63 6.54 9.90
C GLN A 114 11.13 6.44 9.58
N VAL A 115 10.59 5.24 9.71
CA VAL A 115 9.14 5.02 9.60
C VAL A 115 8.55 4.82 10.99
N ARG A 116 7.47 5.55 11.25
CA ARG A 116 6.65 5.39 12.44
C ARG A 116 5.25 4.96 12.04
N VAL A 117 4.75 3.93 12.68
CA VAL A 117 3.38 3.47 12.51
C VAL A 117 2.43 4.35 13.34
N VAL A 118 1.45 4.96 12.68
CA VAL A 118 0.36 5.71 13.30
C VAL A 118 -0.84 4.78 13.51
N ARG A 119 -1.07 3.92 12.53
CA ARG A 119 -2.05 2.83 12.60
C ARG A 119 -1.49 1.62 11.89
N GLU A 120 -1.58 0.46 12.54
CA GLU A 120 -1.20 -0.81 11.95
C GLU A 120 -2.09 -1.16 10.76
N ALA A 121 -1.50 -1.82 9.76
CA ALA A 121 -2.25 -2.41 8.69
C ALA A 121 -2.88 -3.72 9.18
N ALA A 122 -4.19 -3.83 9.10
CA ALA A 122 -4.87 -5.08 9.41
C ALA A 122 -4.95 -5.96 8.16
N ARG A 123 -4.93 -7.27 8.35
CA ARG A 123 -5.18 -8.22 7.27
C ARG A 123 -6.64 -8.13 6.83
N TRP A 124 -6.83 -8.11 5.51
CA TRP A 124 -8.16 -8.11 4.90
C TRP A 124 -8.77 -9.50 4.80
N VAL A 125 -7.92 -10.51 4.83
CA VAL A 125 -8.32 -11.90 4.63
C VAL A 125 -8.94 -12.40 5.93
N ARG A 126 -10.20 -12.69 5.88
CA ARG A 126 -10.81 -13.59 6.86
C ARG A 126 -10.43 -15.01 6.47
N ALA A 127 -10.03 -15.80 7.46
CA ALA A 127 -9.90 -17.23 7.28
C ALA A 127 -11.33 -17.77 6.99
N GLY A 128 -11.63 -18.09 5.75
CA GLY A 128 -12.94 -18.61 5.35
C GLY A 128 -13.12 -18.55 3.83
N ASP A 129 -14.03 -19.36 3.33
CA ASP A 129 -14.22 -19.65 1.89
C ASP A 129 -14.79 -18.50 1.05
N ASP A 130 -15.11 -17.34 1.64
CA ASP A 130 -15.82 -16.24 0.98
C ASP A 130 -14.94 -15.06 0.55
N ASP A 131 -13.61 -15.26 0.38
CA ASP A 131 -12.76 -14.18 -0.15
C ASP A 131 -12.96 -14.03 -1.67
N PRO A 132 -13.67 -12.99 -2.13
CA PRO A 132 -13.94 -12.78 -3.56
C PRO A 132 -12.67 -12.52 -4.38
N PHE A 133 -11.53 -12.35 -3.73
CA PHE A 133 -10.24 -12.06 -4.34
C PHE A 133 -9.20 -13.19 -4.16
N ALA A 134 -9.59 -14.34 -3.65
CA ALA A 134 -8.68 -15.46 -3.39
C ALA A 134 -7.88 -15.87 -4.64
N ASP A 135 -8.56 -16.06 -5.76
CA ASP A 135 -7.92 -16.41 -7.04
C ASP A 135 -6.97 -15.32 -7.53
N LEU A 136 -7.34 -14.05 -7.33
CA LEU A 136 -6.54 -12.92 -7.76
C LEU A 136 -5.24 -12.85 -6.96
N ARG A 137 -5.32 -13.03 -5.65
CA ARG A 137 -4.15 -13.08 -4.76
C ARG A 137 -3.27 -14.29 -5.04
N ALA A 138 -3.85 -15.46 -5.27
CA ALA A 138 -3.09 -16.66 -5.61
C ALA A 138 -2.29 -16.46 -6.90
N ARG A 139 -2.90 -15.90 -7.94
CA ARG A 139 -2.20 -15.58 -9.20
C ARG A 139 -1.13 -14.51 -9.00
N PHE A 140 -1.39 -13.51 -8.15
CA PHE A 140 -0.38 -12.48 -7.86
C PHE A 140 0.82 -13.07 -7.12
N ARG A 141 0.60 -13.95 -6.13
CA ARG A 141 1.67 -14.70 -5.47
C ARG A 141 2.48 -15.54 -6.44
N SER A 142 1.84 -16.24 -7.37
CA SER A 142 2.53 -16.99 -8.42
C SER A 142 3.46 -16.13 -9.28
N VAL A 143 3.08 -14.87 -9.55
CA VAL A 143 4.00 -13.93 -10.23
C VAL A 143 5.20 -13.59 -9.35
N LEU A 144 4.98 -13.36 -8.05
CA LEU A 144 6.09 -13.12 -7.11
C LEU A 144 7.02 -14.33 -7.01
N ASP A 145 6.49 -15.57 -7.03
CA ASP A 145 7.28 -16.80 -7.05
C ASP A 145 8.19 -16.86 -8.28
N ARG A 146 7.67 -16.47 -9.45
CA ARG A 146 8.44 -16.44 -10.70
C ARG A 146 9.51 -15.35 -10.71
N ILE A 147 9.29 -14.24 -10.04
CA ILE A 147 10.31 -13.20 -9.83
C ILE A 147 11.38 -13.74 -8.88
N ASP A 148 10.97 -14.39 -7.80
CA ASP A 148 11.87 -14.93 -6.78
C ASP A 148 12.75 -16.05 -7.29
N SER A 149 12.24 -16.87 -8.23
CA SER A 149 13.00 -17.92 -8.91
C SER A 149 13.90 -17.41 -10.04
N GLY A 150 13.83 -16.12 -10.38
CA GLY A 150 14.58 -15.52 -11.50
C GLY A 150 13.97 -15.79 -12.88
N GLU A 151 12.80 -16.39 -12.94
CA GLU A 151 12.09 -16.64 -14.21
C GLU A 151 11.55 -15.31 -14.80
N LEU A 152 11.21 -14.35 -13.95
CA LEU A 152 10.84 -12.99 -14.35
C LEU A 152 11.85 -11.98 -13.80
N PRO A 153 12.13 -10.88 -14.52
CA PRO A 153 13.02 -9.84 -14.04
C PRO A 153 12.44 -9.15 -12.79
N PRO A 154 13.29 -8.71 -11.83
CA PRO A 154 12.84 -8.04 -10.62
C PRO A 154 12.16 -6.69 -10.88
N ALA A 155 12.49 -6.04 -11.99
CA ALA A 155 11.86 -4.79 -12.44
C ALA A 155 10.58 -5.11 -13.23
N VAL A 156 9.52 -5.49 -12.53
CA VAL A 156 8.22 -5.82 -13.13
C VAL A 156 7.37 -4.56 -13.22
N ARG A 157 6.82 -4.29 -14.39
CA ARG A 157 5.77 -3.28 -14.55
C ARG A 157 4.45 -3.83 -14.01
N TRP A 158 4.10 -3.43 -12.81
CA TRP A 158 2.93 -3.95 -12.09
C TRP A 158 1.61 -3.75 -12.85
N GLY A 159 1.45 -2.66 -13.61
CA GLY A 159 0.28 -2.43 -14.46
C GLY A 159 0.08 -3.54 -15.50
N GLY A 160 1.15 -4.02 -16.11
CA GLY A 160 1.12 -5.15 -17.04
C GLY A 160 0.75 -6.47 -16.35
N VAL A 161 1.33 -6.73 -15.18
CA VAL A 161 1.03 -7.90 -14.35
C VAL A 161 -0.43 -7.89 -13.90
N VAL A 162 -0.88 -6.78 -13.32
CA VAL A 162 -2.26 -6.58 -12.88
C VAL A 162 -3.24 -6.78 -14.04
N GLY A 163 -2.95 -6.22 -15.21
CA GLY A 163 -3.77 -6.38 -16.40
C GLY A 163 -3.86 -7.83 -16.89
N SER A 164 -2.74 -8.56 -16.86
CA SER A 164 -2.70 -9.97 -17.25
C SER A 164 -3.48 -10.85 -16.27
N VAL A 165 -3.28 -10.68 -14.99
CA VAL A 165 -3.99 -11.43 -13.94
C VAL A 165 -5.48 -11.16 -13.99
N ARG A 166 -5.91 -9.91 -14.19
CA ARG A 166 -7.34 -9.55 -14.34
C ARG A 166 -7.99 -10.24 -15.54
N ARG A 167 -7.32 -10.25 -16.69
CA ARG A 167 -7.84 -10.95 -17.90
C ARG A 167 -8.00 -12.44 -17.63
N ALA A 168 -7.00 -13.06 -17.00
CA ALA A 168 -7.04 -14.48 -16.67
C ALA A 168 -8.11 -14.85 -15.64
N SER A 169 -8.54 -13.88 -14.82
CA SER A 169 -9.60 -14.05 -13.81
C SER A 169 -11.02 -13.73 -14.34
N GLY A 170 -11.20 -13.58 -15.65
CA GLY A 170 -12.50 -13.37 -16.28
C GLY A 170 -13.07 -11.96 -16.11
N GLY A 171 -12.24 -10.96 -15.80
CA GLY A 171 -12.64 -9.55 -15.82
C GLY A 171 -13.71 -9.15 -14.81
N ARG A 172 -13.91 -9.92 -13.73
CA ARG A 172 -14.90 -9.56 -12.69
C ARG A 172 -14.58 -8.19 -12.14
N GLY A 173 -15.45 -7.23 -12.51
CA GLY A 173 -15.27 -5.82 -12.24
C GLY A 173 -15.17 -5.54 -10.73
N PHE A 174 -14.21 -4.73 -10.38
CA PHE A 174 -14.19 -4.11 -9.07
C PHE A 174 -15.40 -3.17 -9.00
N LYS A 175 -16.38 -3.48 -8.14
CA LYS A 175 -17.40 -2.51 -7.76
C LYS A 175 -16.69 -1.26 -7.23
N GLU A 176 -17.11 -0.09 -7.68
CA GLU A 176 -16.64 1.17 -7.10
C GLU A 176 -16.92 1.17 -5.60
N TRP A 177 -15.84 1.17 -4.81
CA TRP A 177 -15.95 1.22 -3.37
C TRP A 177 -16.12 2.68 -2.94
N ARG A 178 -17.21 2.96 -2.29
CA ARG A 178 -17.42 4.25 -1.64
C ARG A 178 -16.82 4.21 -0.24
N LEU A 179 -16.04 5.23 0.11
CA LEU A 179 -15.36 5.35 1.41
C LEU A 179 -16.33 5.54 2.57
N ASP A 180 -17.50 6.06 2.29
CA ASP A 180 -18.59 6.41 3.20
C ASP A 180 -19.55 5.25 3.48
N GLU A 181 -19.43 4.13 2.80
CA GLU A 181 -20.21 2.94 3.15
C GLU A 181 -19.65 2.31 4.45
N PRO A 182 -20.51 1.99 5.42
CA PRO A 182 -20.08 1.28 6.63
C PRO A 182 -19.49 -0.10 6.24
N PRO A 183 -18.61 -0.68 7.08
CA PRO A 183 -18.15 -2.04 6.88
C PRO A 183 -19.37 -2.94 6.73
N ALA A 184 -19.33 -3.86 5.76
CA ALA A 184 -20.39 -4.85 5.63
C ALA A 184 -20.45 -5.62 6.96
N HIS A 185 -21.49 -5.38 7.75
CA HIS A 185 -21.76 -6.25 8.87
C HIS A 185 -22.16 -7.61 8.28
N ASP A 186 -21.45 -8.63 8.70
CA ASP A 186 -21.83 -10.00 8.41
C ASP A 186 -23.26 -10.22 8.93
N ARG A 187 -24.14 -10.55 8.02
CA ARG A 187 -25.40 -11.18 8.35
C ARG A 187 -25.22 -12.68 8.34
#